data_11828660e80c7f1eee5f31f8cdbc9efe
#
_entry.id   11828660e80c7f1eee5f31f8cdbc9efe
#
_cell.length_a   1.000
_cell.length_b   1.000
_cell.length_c   1.000
_cell.angle_alpha   90.00
_cell.angle_beta   90.00
_cell.angle_gamma   90.00
#
_symmetry.space_group_name_H-M   'P 1'
#
loop_
_entity.id
_entity.type
_entity.pdbx_description
1 polymer ?
#
loop_
_entity_poly.entity_id
_entity_poly.type
_entity_poly.pdbx_seq_one_letter_code
_entity_poly.pdbx_strand_id
1 'polypeptide(L)'
;MAVATAAEKPVALIISQGGLGDQSYNDLAYAGFKKGLAETKLVGKPVESKDVVAQAADILRRASDAGFGLLIDLEYSHGDTLQTVAKDYPDTDYVILNQIKSGKNVASVLFQEQEGSFLAGALATLVAKDASIKGMSGKPVIGVIGGTKSVGIDKFIVGYIQGARAVDPKAEVKVAYSNNFGDPAIGLQMAKAMFDGGASVVYQVAGGTGLGVIQAAKQAGKFAIGVDTDQDGLAPGFVLTSMIKRTDVAVETVLKDYADNKFPGGQTVTLGLKQDGVGLSPMTYTKDKIPAADIAEVEDMKKKILSGEIKVWNAVDQGYPDYFK
;
A
#
# COMPACT_ATOMS: atom_id res chain seq x y z
N MET A 1 -4.29 12.89 42.48
CA MET A 1 -4.91 12.81 41.14
C MET A 1 -4.59 11.42 40.59
N ALA A 2 -5.60 10.64 40.23
CA ALA A 2 -5.35 9.36 39.58
C ALA A 2 -4.74 9.66 38.18
N VAL A 3 -3.61 9.10 37.87
CA VAL A 3 -3.04 9.14 36.51
C VAL A 3 -3.98 8.27 35.67
N ALA A 4 -4.64 8.86 34.67
CA ALA A 4 -5.46 8.11 33.74
C ALA A 4 -4.59 7.01 33.09
N THR A 5 -5.08 5.77 33.06
CA THR A 5 -4.38 4.68 32.38
C THR A 5 -4.34 4.98 30.86
N ALA A 6 -3.37 4.42 30.14
CA ALA A 6 -3.25 4.64 28.69
C ALA A 6 -4.58 4.34 27.96
N ALA A 7 -5.33 3.35 28.40
CA ALA A 7 -6.63 2.95 27.85
C ALA A 7 -7.77 4.00 28.08
N GLU A 8 -7.57 5.04 28.89
CA GLU A 8 -8.57 6.09 29.14
C GLU A 8 -8.37 7.33 28.25
N LYS A 9 -7.23 7.45 27.54
CA LYS A 9 -6.96 8.57 26.66
C LYS A 9 -7.50 8.28 25.24
N PRO A 10 -8.03 9.29 24.54
CA PRO A 10 -8.49 9.11 23.16
C PRO A 10 -7.33 8.81 22.22
N VAL A 11 -7.65 8.20 21.07
CA VAL A 11 -6.69 7.85 20.04
C VAL A 11 -7.01 8.54 18.72
N ALA A 12 -6.00 8.83 17.90
CA ALA A 12 -6.20 9.45 16.59
C ALA A 12 -5.54 8.64 15.47
N LEU A 13 -6.22 8.64 14.30
CA LEU A 13 -5.67 8.16 13.04
C LEU A 13 -5.41 9.37 12.15
N ILE A 14 -4.14 9.68 11.87
CA ILE A 14 -3.74 10.77 10.97
C ILE A 14 -3.80 10.24 9.54
N ILE A 15 -4.68 10.83 8.74
CA ILE A 15 -4.95 10.43 7.37
C ILE A 15 -3.88 11.02 6.44
N SER A 16 -3.38 10.20 5.54
CA SER A 16 -2.35 10.56 4.56
C SER A 16 -2.92 11.36 3.38
N GLN A 17 -2.02 11.83 2.51
CA GLN A 17 -2.37 12.47 1.24
C GLN A 17 -3.41 11.65 0.48
N GLY A 18 -4.29 12.34 -0.25
CA GLY A 18 -5.45 11.74 -0.92
C GLY A 18 -6.72 11.77 -0.08
N GLY A 19 -6.61 11.73 1.26
CA GLY A 19 -7.75 11.81 2.17
C GLY A 19 -8.61 10.54 2.19
N LEU A 20 -9.70 10.60 2.96
CA LEU A 20 -10.73 9.56 2.96
C LEU A 20 -11.54 9.60 1.66
N GLY A 21 -12.04 8.44 1.23
CA GLY A 21 -12.73 8.26 -0.05
C GLY A 21 -11.80 7.78 -1.17
N ASP A 22 -10.55 7.43 -0.85
CA ASP A 22 -9.56 6.94 -1.83
C ASP A 22 -9.84 5.49 -2.31
N GLN A 23 -10.73 4.78 -1.61
CA GLN A 23 -11.04 3.35 -1.83
C GLN A 23 -9.76 2.48 -1.89
N SER A 24 -8.75 2.86 -1.11
CA SER A 24 -7.41 2.27 -1.07
C SER A 24 -6.83 2.39 0.33
N TYR A 25 -5.63 2.97 0.48
CA TYR A 25 -4.80 3.02 1.67
C TYR A 25 -5.47 3.67 2.89
N ASN A 26 -6.03 4.88 2.72
CA ASN A 26 -6.63 5.63 3.82
C ASN A 26 -7.95 4.99 4.27
N ASP A 27 -8.82 4.63 3.33
CA ASP A 27 -10.11 4.01 3.64
C ASP A 27 -9.94 2.65 4.31
N LEU A 28 -8.96 1.84 3.87
CA LEU A 28 -8.68 0.54 4.46
C LEU A 28 -8.14 0.69 5.89
N ALA A 29 -7.18 1.59 6.11
CA ALA A 29 -6.66 1.89 7.44
C ALA A 29 -7.76 2.41 8.38
N TYR A 30 -8.64 3.29 7.87
CA TYR A 30 -9.78 3.80 8.64
C TYR A 30 -10.82 2.72 8.94
N ALA A 31 -11.03 1.75 8.06
CA ALA A 31 -11.87 0.58 8.35
C ALA A 31 -11.30 -0.23 9.53
N GLY A 32 -9.98 -0.49 9.53
CA GLY A 32 -9.30 -1.13 10.66
C GLY A 32 -9.39 -0.31 11.96
N PHE A 33 -9.27 1.00 11.85
CA PHE A 33 -9.41 1.92 12.99
C PHE A 33 -10.81 1.84 13.61
N LYS A 34 -11.86 1.93 12.79
CA LYS A 34 -13.24 1.81 13.27
C LYS A 34 -13.50 0.45 13.94
N LYS A 35 -13.00 -0.63 13.33
CA LYS A 35 -13.14 -1.98 13.88
C LYS A 35 -12.41 -2.11 15.21
N GLY A 36 -11.17 -1.66 15.29
CA GLY A 36 -10.37 -1.67 16.52
C GLY A 36 -11.00 -0.87 17.65
N LEU A 37 -11.53 0.33 17.36
CA LEU A 37 -12.28 1.13 18.36
C LEU A 37 -13.50 0.36 18.90
N ALA A 38 -14.27 -0.29 18.02
CA ALA A 38 -15.46 -1.04 18.44
C ALA A 38 -15.09 -2.23 19.34
N GLU A 39 -14.01 -2.94 19.05
CA GLU A 39 -13.56 -4.11 19.81
C GLU A 39 -12.91 -3.74 21.15
N THR A 40 -12.10 -2.66 21.17
CA THR A 40 -11.37 -2.21 22.37
C THR A 40 -12.15 -1.25 23.25
N LYS A 41 -13.24 -0.68 22.71
CA LYS A 41 -14.02 0.41 23.34
C LYS A 41 -13.21 1.70 23.56
N LEU A 42 -12.07 1.84 22.91
CA LEU A 42 -11.35 3.10 22.89
C LEU A 42 -12.17 4.17 22.18
N VAL A 43 -11.99 5.41 22.58
CA VAL A 43 -12.57 6.57 21.90
C VAL A 43 -11.53 7.15 20.97
N GLY A 44 -11.90 7.41 19.71
CA GLY A 44 -10.94 7.94 18.74
C GLY A 44 -11.59 8.60 17.55
N LYS A 45 -10.79 9.31 16.77
CA LYS A 45 -11.23 9.98 15.53
C LYS A 45 -10.15 10.03 14.48
N PRO A 46 -10.52 10.10 13.17
CA PRO A 46 -9.57 10.46 12.13
C PRO A 46 -9.21 11.94 12.23
N VAL A 47 -8.00 12.28 11.80
CA VAL A 47 -7.49 13.64 11.64
C VAL A 47 -7.11 13.81 10.18
N GLU A 48 -7.84 14.67 9.48
CA GLU A 48 -7.59 15.02 8.09
C GLU A 48 -7.08 16.45 7.97
N SER A 49 -6.20 16.68 7.02
CA SER A 49 -5.75 18.02 6.62
C SER A 49 -5.60 18.09 5.11
N LYS A 50 -5.97 19.24 4.52
CA LYS A 50 -5.74 19.52 3.10
C LYS A 50 -4.26 19.67 2.75
N ASP A 51 -3.45 19.99 3.75
CA ASP A 51 -2.00 20.19 3.61
C ASP A 51 -1.25 19.36 4.66
N VAL A 52 -1.59 18.07 4.70
CA VAL A 52 -1.07 17.13 5.70
C VAL A 52 0.47 17.11 5.72
N VAL A 53 1.13 17.20 4.57
CA VAL A 53 2.59 17.19 4.45
C VAL A 53 3.22 18.39 5.14
N ALA A 54 2.78 19.62 4.81
CA ALA A 54 3.37 20.84 5.36
C ALA A 54 2.98 21.07 6.84
N GLN A 55 1.85 20.53 7.28
CA GLN A 55 1.33 20.70 8.65
C GLN A 55 1.74 19.61 9.63
N ALA A 56 2.72 18.76 9.28
CA ALA A 56 3.15 17.62 10.10
C ALA A 56 3.34 17.95 11.60
N ALA A 57 4.18 18.94 11.90
CA ALA A 57 4.48 19.31 13.28
C ALA A 57 3.25 19.88 14.01
N ASP A 58 2.45 20.68 13.33
CA ASP A 58 1.24 21.31 13.90
C ASP A 58 0.16 20.23 14.22
N ILE A 59 -0.07 19.30 13.31
CA ILE A 59 -1.02 18.19 13.52
C ILE A 59 -0.60 17.34 14.71
N LEU A 60 0.66 16.91 14.74
CA LEU A 60 1.17 16.04 15.80
C LEU A 60 1.16 16.73 17.17
N ARG A 61 1.62 17.98 17.25
CA ARG A 61 1.64 18.76 18.52
C ARG A 61 0.23 19.03 19.00
N ARG A 62 -0.67 19.53 18.15
CA ARG A 62 -2.06 19.80 18.55
C ARG A 62 -2.80 18.56 19.03
N ALA A 63 -2.59 17.42 18.40
CA ALA A 63 -3.19 16.17 18.87
C ALA A 63 -2.62 15.77 20.24
N SER A 64 -1.33 15.89 20.45
CA SER A 64 -0.69 15.60 21.75
C SER A 64 -1.14 16.58 22.84
N ASP A 65 -1.20 17.89 22.55
CA ASP A 65 -1.71 18.93 23.46
C ASP A 65 -3.20 18.72 23.80
N ALA A 66 -3.98 18.19 22.88
CA ALA A 66 -5.39 17.82 23.10
C ALA A 66 -5.57 16.55 23.95
N GLY A 67 -4.47 15.92 24.40
CA GLY A 67 -4.51 14.80 25.31
C GLY A 67 -4.76 13.45 24.67
N PHE A 68 -4.57 13.32 23.33
CA PHE A 68 -4.57 12.00 22.72
C PHE A 68 -3.41 11.15 23.27
N GLY A 69 -3.73 9.90 23.63
CA GLY A 69 -2.74 8.98 24.19
C GLY A 69 -2.01 8.13 23.14
N LEU A 70 -2.61 7.99 21.95
CA LEU A 70 -2.02 7.29 20.81
C LEU A 70 -2.33 8.03 19.51
N LEU A 71 -1.29 8.28 18.71
CA LEU A 71 -1.39 8.81 17.36
C LEU A 71 -0.88 7.76 16.36
N ILE A 72 -1.76 7.28 15.49
CA ILE A 72 -1.39 6.37 14.38
C ILE A 72 -1.28 7.22 13.13
N ASP A 73 -0.10 7.35 12.57
CA ASP A 73 0.21 8.24 11.46
C ASP A 73 0.40 7.44 10.17
N LEU A 74 -0.48 7.71 9.19
CA LEU A 74 -0.43 7.09 7.87
C LEU A 74 0.46 7.86 6.89
N GLU A 75 0.81 9.14 7.21
CA GLU A 75 1.53 9.99 6.28
C GLU A 75 3.04 9.71 6.31
N TYR A 76 3.54 9.20 5.17
CA TYR A 76 4.94 8.81 5.03
C TYR A 76 5.92 9.96 5.33
N SER A 77 5.61 11.18 4.89
CA SER A 77 6.51 12.34 5.05
C SER A 77 6.67 12.83 6.50
N HIS A 78 5.81 12.37 7.41
CA HIS A 78 5.84 12.80 8.81
C HIS A 78 6.95 12.17 9.64
N GLY A 79 7.61 11.10 9.18
CA GLY A 79 8.47 10.25 10.01
C GLY A 79 9.50 10.99 10.86
N ASP A 80 10.29 11.91 10.29
CA ASP A 80 11.32 12.67 11.03
C ASP A 80 10.70 13.68 12.00
N THR A 81 9.61 14.32 11.59
CA THR A 81 8.86 15.24 12.42
C THR A 81 8.22 14.52 13.61
N LEU A 82 7.59 13.37 13.37
CA LEU A 82 7.01 12.52 14.40
C LEU A 82 8.06 12.11 15.45
N GLN A 83 9.22 11.62 15.00
CA GLN A 83 10.29 11.22 15.89
C GLN A 83 10.81 12.40 16.73
N THR A 84 10.76 13.62 16.21
CA THR A 84 11.15 14.83 16.93
C THR A 84 10.08 15.23 17.94
N VAL A 85 8.81 15.28 17.53
CA VAL A 85 7.69 15.65 18.40
C VAL A 85 7.52 14.64 19.54
N ALA A 86 7.68 13.34 19.28
CA ALA A 86 7.52 12.29 20.28
C ALA A 86 8.45 12.48 21.51
N LYS A 87 9.60 13.14 21.35
CA LYS A 87 10.51 13.45 22.48
C LYS A 87 9.93 14.50 23.43
N ASP A 88 9.12 15.42 22.89
CA ASP A 88 8.51 16.50 23.67
C ASP A 88 7.24 16.02 24.40
N TYR A 89 6.65 14.90 23.97
CA TYR A 89 5.42 14.33 24.52
C TYR A 89 5.60 12.86 24.95
N PRO A 90 6.34 12.60 26.04
CA PRO A 90 6.68 11.24 26.48
C PRO A 90 5.46 10.41 26.93
N ASP A 91 4.32 11.06 27.25
CA ASP A 91 3.07 10.44 27.71
C ASP A 91 2.09 10.17 26.57
N THR A 92 2.49 10.41 25.32
CA THR A 92 1.74 10.09 24.08
C THR A 92 2.53 9.05 23.29
N ASP A 93 1.86 7.98 22.89
CA ASP A 93 2.44 6.96 22.02
C ASP A 93 2.21 7.31 20.54
N TYR A 94 3.15 6.97 19.69
CA TYR A 94 3.13 7.26 18.27
C TYR A 94 3.41 6.00 17.46
N VAL A 95 2.63 5.81 16.42
CA VAL A 95 2.89 4.78 15.39
C VAL A 95 3.07 5.45 14.05
N ILE A 96 4.14 5.12 13.35
CA ILE A 96 4.34 5.52 11.94
C ILE A 96 4.27 4.28 11.04
N LEU A 97 3.49 4.38 9.97
CA LEU A 97 3.45 3.35 8.95
C LEU A 97 4.50 3.62 7.86
N ASN A 98 5.04 2.55 7.30
CA ASN A 98 5.94 2.55 6.13
C ASN A 98 7.34 3.14 6.37
N GLN A 99 7.68 3.58 7.57
CA GLN A 99 9.02 4.08 7.92
C GLN A 99 9.50 3.46 9.23
N ILE A 100 10.82 3.37 9.38
CA ILE A 100 11.47 3.01 10.66
C ILE A 100 11.84 4.28 11.38
N LYS A 101 11.28 4.46 12.59
CA LYS A 101 11.61 5.54 13.49
C LYS A 101 11.86 5.00 14.89
N SER A 102 12.74 5.67 15.65
CA SER A 102 13.15 5.24 16.98
C SER A 102 12.60 6.18 18.06
N GLY A 103 12.28 5.62 19.20
CA GLY A 103 11.79 6.32 20.38
C GLY A 103 11.10 5.35 21.33
N LYS A 104 11.17 5.58 22.65
CA LYS A 104 10.53 4.69 23.64
C LYS A 104 9.01 4.63 23.47
N ASN A 105 8.42 5.72 22.98
CA ASN A 105 7.00 5.90 22.71
C ASN A 105 6.71 5.96 21.19
N VAL A 106 7.60 5.41 20.34
CA VAL A 106 7.42 5.34 18.88
C VAL A 106 7.50 3.90 18.45
N ALA A 107 6.47 3.41 17.76
CA ALA A 107 6.49 2.12 17.07
C ALA A 107 6.42 2.33 15.56
N SER A 108 7.01 1.41 14.82
CA SER A 108 7.03 1.43 13.35
C SER A 108 6.32 0.19 12.80
N VAL A 109 5.48 0.38 11.78
CA VAL A 109 4.87 -0.74 11.05
C VAL A 109 5.28 -0.68 9.59
N LEU A 110 5.93 -1.73 9.13
CA LEU A 110 6.39 -1.88 7.75
C LEU A 110 5.61 -2.99 7.05
N PHE A 111 5.55 -2.88 5.73
CA PHE A 111 5.04 -3.95 4.87
C PHE A 111 6.10 -4.35 3.87
N GLN A 112 6.08 -5.60 3.44
CA GLN A 112 6.94 -6.11 2.36
C GLN A 112 6.20 -6.00 1.02
N GLU A 113 5.86 -4.76 0.62
CA GLU A 113 5.05 -4.49 -0.56
C GLU A 113 5.71 -4.99 -1.85
N GLN A 114 7.05 -5.03 -1.87
CA GLN A 114 7.80 -5.60 -3.00
C GLN A 114 7.46 -7.08 -3.23
N GLU A 115 7.13 -7.85 -2.17
CA GLU A 115 6.78 -9.27 -2.32
C GLU A 115 5.43 -9.43 -3.03
N GLY A 116 4.40 -8.69 -2.59
CA GLY A 116 3.08 -8.69 -3.26
C GLY A 116 3.15 -8.14 -4.67
N SER A 117 3.93 -7.06 -4.87
CA SER A 117 4.13 -6.45 -6.19
C SER A 117 4.91 -7.34 -7.14
N PHE A 118 5.84 -8.16 -6.65
CA PHE A 118 6.50 -9.18 -7.46
C PHE A 118 5.48 -10.15 -8.06
N LEU A 119 4.57 -10.67 -7.24
CA LEU A 119 3.51 -11.57 -7.71
C LEU A 119 2.58 -10.89 -8.72
N ALA A 120 2.25 -9.60 -8.47
CA ALA A 120 1.46 -8.78 -9.39
C ALA A 120 2.17 -8.61 -10.75
N GLY A 121 3.48 -8.34 -10.74
CA GLY A 121 4.30 -8.19 -11.95
C GLY A 121 4.42 -9.48 -12.75
N ALA A 122 4.59 -10.60 -12.06
CA ALA A 122 4.61 -11.92 -12.67
C ALA A 122 3.27 -12.22 -13.37
N LEU A 123 2.15 -12.08 -12.65
CA LEU A 123 0.81 -12.30 -13.21
C LEU A 123 0.52 -11.37 -14.40
N ALA A 124 0.83 -10.07 -14.27
CA ALA A 124 0.63 -9.10 -15.34
C ALA A 124 1.38 -9.50 -16.62
N THR A 125 2.60 -10.01 -16.49
CA THR A 125 3.44 -10.40 -17.63
C THR A 125 2.93 -11.68 -18.29
N LEU A 126 2.57 -12.70 -17.52
CA LEU A 126 1.94 -13.92 -18.03
C LEU A 126 0.71 -13.58 -18.84
N VAL A 127 -0.22 -12.80 -18.28
CA VAL A 127 -1.45 -12.38 -18.94
C VAL A 127 -1.18 -11.53 -20.20
N ALA A 128 -0.23 -10.58 -20.15
CA ALA A 128 0.09 -9.72 -21.29
C ALA A 128 0.63 -10.51 -22.49
N LYS A 129 1.35 -11.61 -22.25
CA LYS A 129 1.94 -12.50 -23.28
C LYS A 129 0.91 -13.42 -23.94
N ASP A 130 -0.21 -13.66 -23.31
CA ASP A 130 -1.22 -14.56 -23.86
C ASP A 130 -2.22 -13.81 -24.77
N ALA A 131 -1.99 -13.90 -26.08
CA ALA A 131 -2.87 -13.31 -27.09
C ALA A 131 -4.26 -13.96 -27.14
N SER A 132 -4.50 -15.11 -26.50
CA SER A 132 -5.81 -15.74 -26.42
C SER A 132 -6.71 -15.03 -25.41
N ILE A 133 -6.15 -14.31 -24.45
CA ILE A 133 -6.89 -13.49 -23.49
C ILE A 133 -7.37 -12.23 -24.21
N LYS A 134 -8.69 -12.04 -24.21
CA LYS A 134 -9.30 -10.88 -24.88
C LYS A 134 -8.70 -9.56 -24.41
N GLY A 135 -8.22 -8.76 -25.34
CA GLY A 135 -7.64 -7.44 -25.10
C GLY A 135 -6.13 -7.47 -24.90
N MET A 136 -5.49 -8.63 -24.79
CA MET A 136 -4.03 -8.73 -24.64
C MET A 136 -3.33 -8.70 -25.99
N SER A 137 -2.10 -8.17 -25.99
CA SER A 137 -1.32 -7.98 -27.23
C SER A 137 -0.46 -9.17 -27.62
N GLY A 138 -0.28 -10.15 -26.74
CA GLY A 138 0.69 -11.23 -26.90
C GLY A 138 2.14 -10.78 -26.69
N LYS A 139 2.36 -9.52 -26.23
CA LYS A 139 3.68 -8.96 -25.95
C LYS A 139 3.80 -8.65 -24.46
N PRO A 140 4.99 -8.87 -23.84
CA PRO A 140 5.21 -8.60 -22.42
C PRO A 140 5.41 -7.10 -22.14
N VAL A 141 4.42 -6.27 -22.49
CA VAL A 141 4.41 -4.82 -22.25
C VAL A 141 3.36 -4.51 -21.20
N ILE A 142 3.81 -4.03 -20.06
CA ILE A 142 2.98 -3.67 -18.90
C ILE A 142 3.35 -2.29 -18.37
N GLY A 143 2.53 -1.72 -17.52
CA GLY A 143 2.76 -0.40 -16.95
C GLY A 143 2.59 -0.38 -15.43
N VAL A 144 3.15 0.66 -14.80
CA VAL A 144 2.91 0.99 -13.39
C VAL A 144 2.90 2.50 -13.21
N ILE A 145 1.92 2.99 -12.43
CA ILE A 145 1.78 4.41 -12.09
C ILE A 145 1.88 4.55 -10.58
N GLY A 146 2.95 5.20 -10.11
CA GLY A 146 3.13 5.57 -8.71
C GLY A 146 2.51 6.93 -8.39
N GLY A 147 2.11 7.15 -7.13
CA GLY A 147 1.59 8.43 -6.67
C GLY A 147 2.68 9.51 -6.65
N THR A 148 3.81 9.24 -6.02
CA THR A 148 4.99 10.12 -6.01
C THR A 148 6.26 9.31 -6.19
N LYS A 149 7.33 9.95 -6.69
CA LYS A 149 8.64 9.32 -6.72
C LYS A 149 9.27 9.39 -5.33
N SER A 150 9.24 8.29 -4.62
CA SER A 150 9.85 8.12 -3.31
C SER A 150 10.25 6.67 -3.11
N VAL A 151 11.23 6.38 -2.27
CA VAL A 151 11.68 5.01 -2.02
C VAL A 151 10.55 4.10 -1.51
N GLY A 152 9.57 4.67 -0.79
CA GLY A 152 8.39 3.93 -0.31
C GLY A 152 7.48 3.45 -1.44
N ILE A 153 7.25 4.30 -2.47
CA ILE A 153 6.48 3.93 -3.67
C ILE A 153 7.34 3.09 -4.63
N ASP A 154 8.61 3.46 -4.79
CA ASP A 154 9.52 2.73 -5.69
C ASP A 154 9.75 1.28 -5.24
N LYS A 155 9.61 0.97 -3.96
CA LYS A 155 9.64 -0.40 -3.44
C LYS A 155 8.60 -1.32 -4.12
N PHE A 156 7.37 -0.84 -4.30
CA PHE A 156 6.34 -1.56 -5.07
C PHE A 156 6.78 -1.76 -6.52
N ILE A 157 7.27 -0.69 -7.15
CA ILE A 157 7.64 -0.69 -8.58
C ILE A 157 8.81 -1.61 -8.84
N VAL A 158 9.83 -1.59 -7.98
CA VAL A 158 11.00 -2.48 -8.06
C VAL A 158 10.59 -3.94 -7.98
N GLY A 159 9.72 -4.29 -7.02
CA GLY A 159 9.17 -5.64 -6.90
C GLY A 159 8.39 -6.07 -8.15
N TYR A 160 7.53 -5.17 -8.66
CA TYR A 160 6.74 -5.40 -9.88
C TYR A 160 7.62 -5.68 -11.11
N ILE A 161 8.67 -4.88 -11.32
CA ILE A 161 9.63 -5.08 -12.41
C ILE A 161 10.37 -6.41 -12.24
N GLN A 162 10.81 -6.74 -11.01
CA GLN A 162 11.49 -8.00 -10.76
C GLN A 162 10.59 -9.20 -11.07
N GLY A 163 9.31 -9.16 -10.65
CA GLY A 163 8.33 -10.20 -10.96
C GLY A 163 8.08 -10.35 -12.46
N ALA A 164 7.94 -9.23 -13.17
CA ALA A 164 7.80 -9.23 -14.62
C ALA A 164 8.98 -9.91 -15.32
N ARG A 165 10.20 -9.57 -14.90
CA ARG A 165 11.44 -10.12 -15.49
C ARG A 165 11.72 -11.57 -15.07
N ALA A 166 11.16 -12.02 -13.99
CA ALA A 166 11.23 -13.44 -13.60
C ALA A 166 10.43 -14.32 -14.57
N VAL A 167 9.34 -13.79 -15.15
CA VAL A 167 8.53 -14.45 -16.19
C VAL A 167 9.17 -14.26 -17.58
N ASP A 168 9.58 -13.05 -17.90
CA ASP A 168 10.20 -12.74 -19.18
C ASP A 168 11.30 -11.67 -18.99
N PRO A 169 12.58 -12.04 -19.13
CA PRO A 169 13.69 -11.09 -19.01
C PRO A 169 13.62 -9.89 -19.96
N LYS A 170 12.80 -9.99 -21.05
CA LYS A 170 12.57 -8.93 -22.03
C LYS A 170 11.28 -8.15 -21.77
N ALA A 171 10.60 -8.39 -20.63
CA ALA A 171 9.41 -7.65 -20.29
C ALA A 171 9.68 -6.14 -20.24
N GLU A 172 8.87 -5.38 -20.97
CA GLU A 172 8.88 -3.93 -20.95
C GLU A 172 7.93 -3.44 -19.87
N VAL A 173 8.45 -2.73 -18.88
CA VAL A 173 7.65 -2.11 -17.81
C VAL A 173 7.73 -0.59 -17.95
N LYS A 174 6.62 0.03 -18.35
CA LYS A 174 6.47 1.49 -18.41
C LYS A 174 6.23 2.03 -17.01
N VAL A 175 7.08 2.93 -16.52
CA VAL A 175 6.99 3.54 -15.19
C VAL A 175 6.66 5.02 -15.31
N ALA A 176 5.68 5.50 -14.55
CA ALA A 176 5.35 6.91 -14.43
C ALA A 176 4.86 7.25 -13.03
N TYR A 177 4.88 8.54 -12.68
CA TYR A 177 4.42 9.07 -11.40
C TYR A 177 3.40 10.18 -11.63
N SER A 178 2.25 10.07 -10.96
CA SER A 178 1.17 11.05 -11.06
C SER A 178 1.46 12.34 -10.28
N ASN A 179 2.38 12.29 -9.31
CA ASN A 179 2.63 13.32 -8.30
C ASN A 179 1.35 13.74 -7.56
N ASN A 180 0.42 12.80 -7.41
CA ASN A 180 -0.87 13.02 -6.78
C ASN A 180 -1.46 11.71 -6.27
N PHE A 181 -2.17 11.73 -5.14
CA PHE A 181 -2.86 10.57 -4.58
C PHE A 181 -4.40 10.70 -4.58
N GLY A 182 -4.95 11.85 -5.02
CA GLY A 182 -6.37 12.15 -4.92
C GLY A 182 -7.04 12.64 -6.21
N ASP A 183 -6.38 12.54 -7.38
CA ASP A 183 -6.94 13.02 -8.66
C ASP A 183 -7.10 11.88 -9.70
N PRO A 184 -8.29 11.27 -9.78
CA PRO A 184 -8.56 10.21 -10.75
C PRO A 184 -8.40 10.64 -12.22
N ALA A 185 -8.57 11.94 -12.54
CA ALA A 185 -8.43 12.40 -13.92
C ALA A 185 -7.00 12.28 -14.43
N ILE A 186 -6.01 12.58 -13.56
CA ILE A 186 -4.59 12.36 -13.87
C ILE A 186 -4.33 10.87 -14.12
N GLY A 187 -4.81 9.99 -13.22
CA GLY A 187 -4.64 8.55 -13.36
C GLY A 187 -5.21 8.00 -14.66
N LEU A 188 -6.40 8.46 -15.03
CA LEU A 188 -7.07 8.07 -16.28
C LEU A 188 -6.26 8.47 -17.51
N GLN A 189 -5.77 9.71 -17.56
CA GLN A 189 -4.96 10.20 -18.69
C GLN A 189 -3.65 9.43 -18.83
N MET A 190 -2.96 9.21 -17.73
CA MET A 190 -1.67 8.51 -17.71
C MET A 190 -1.81 7.05 -18.12
N ALA A 191 -2.81 6.34 -17.59
CA ALA A 191 -3.05 4.95 -17.93
C ALA A 191 -3.49 4.79 -19.39
N LYS A 192 -4.33 5.71 -19.92
CA LYS A 192 -4.69 5.73 -21.32
C LYS A 192 -3.44 5.86 -22.21
N ALA A 193 -2.54 6.78 -21.90
CA ALA A 193 -1.28 6.92 -22.65
C ALA A 193 -0.42 5.64 -22.60
N MET A 194 -0.40 4.92 -21.47
CA MET A 194 0.31 3.64 -21.36
C MET A 194 -0.35 2.54 -22.23
N PHE A 195 -1.70 2.47 -22.23
CA PHE A 195 -2.43 1.51 -23.08
C PHE A 195 -2.25 1.82 -24.55
N ASP A 196 -2.35 3.08 -24.96
CA ASP A 196 -2.09 3.54 -26.33
C ASP A 196 -0.64 3.25 -26.76
N GLY A 197 0.31 3.31 -25.79
CA GLY A 197 1.70 2.91 -25.95
C GLY A 197 1.98 1.40 -25.88
N GLY A 198 0.92 0.55 -25.93
CA GLY A 198 1.03 -0.90 -26.05
C GLY A 198 1.00 -1.68 -24.74
N ALA A 199 0.87 -1.06 -23.57
CA ALA A 199 0.70 -1.78 -22.32
C ALA A 199 -0.61 -2.59 -22.33
N SER A 200 -0.56 -3.83 -21.86
CA SER A 200 -1.72 -4.70 -21.73
C SER A 200 -2.34 -4.68 -20.34
N VAL A 201 -1.51 -4.41 -19.32
CA VAL A 201 -1.89 -4.32 -17.91
C VAL A 201 -1.21 -3.10 -17.31
N VAL A 202 -1.91 -2.31 -16.51
CA VAL A 202 -1.34 -1.17 -15.77
C VAL A 202 -1.64 -1.31 -14.27
N TYR A 203 -0.58 -1.37 -13.48
CA TYR A 203 -0.65 -1.41 -12.03
C TYR A 203 -0.71 0.02 -11.48
N GLN A 204 -1.66 0.30 -10.60
CA GLN A 204 -1.75 1.56 -9.88
C GLN A 204 -1.18 1.44 -8.46
N VAL A 205 -0.34 2.39 -8.06
CA VAL A 205 0.20 2.57 -6.70
C VAL A 205 0.04 4.04 -6.33
N ALA A 206 -1.21 4.53 -6.42
CA ALA A 206 -1.50 5.96 -6.40
C ALA A 206 -2.81 6.34 -5.66
N GLY A 207 -3.28 5.49 -4.74
CA GLY A 207 -4.48 5.77 -3.94
C GLY A 207 -5.69 6.14 -4.79
N GLY A 208 -6.39 7.23 -4.46
CA GLY A 208 -7.55 7.72 -5.19
C GLY A 208 -7.28 8.06 -6.65
N THR A 209 -6.06 8.52 -7.00
CA THR A 209 -5.64 8.70 -8.41
C THR A 209 -5.72 7.40 -9.18
N GLY A 210 -5.46 6.27 -8.54
CA GLY A 210 -5.55 4.93 -9.11
C GLY A 210 -6.95 4.53 -9.58
N LEU A 211 -8.02 5.14 -9.07
CA LEU A 211 -9.38 4.90 -9.56
C LEU A 211 -9.53 5.27 -11.04
N GLY A 212 -8.79 6.31 -11.48
CA GLY A 212 -8.72 6.68 -12.90
C GLY A 212 -8.01 5.64 -13.76
N VAL A 213 -6.98 4.98 -13.22
CA VAL A 213 -6.27 3.88 -13.91
C VAL A 213 -7.22 2.71 -14.17
N ILE A 214 -8.01 2.33 -13.16
CA ILE A 214 -9.03 1.27 -13.27
C ILE A 214 -10.10 1.66 -14.32
N GLN A 215 -10.55 2.91 -14.32
CA GLN A 215 -11.48 3.42 -15.31
C GLN A 215 -10.89 3.37 -16.73
N ALA A 216 -9.64 3.75 -16.92
CA ALA A 216 -8.95 3.70 -18.22
C ALA A 216 -8.83 2.25 -18.73
N ALA A 217 -8.52 1.30 -17.87
CA ALA A 217 -8.44 -0.11 -18.22
C ALA A 217 -9.79 -0.63 -18.75
N LYS A 218 -10.89 -0.31 -18.07
CA LYS A 218 -12.24 -0.64 -18.51
C LYS A 218 -12.55 -0.03 -19.89
N GLN A 219 -12.23 1.25 -20.10
CA GLN A 219 -12.46 1.94 -21.38
C GLN A 219 -11.64 1.34 -22.53
N ALA A 220 -10.41 0.94 -22.25
CA ALA A 220 -9.49 0.36 -23.25
C ALA A 220 -9.74 -1.14 -23.51
N GLY A 221 -10.60 -1.82 -22.72
CA GLY A 221 -10.75 -3.28 -22.77
C GLY A 221 -9.48 -4.02 -22.36
N LYS A 222 -8.71 -3.42 -21.46
CA LYS A 222 -7.44 -3.89 -20.91
C LYS A 222 -7.59 -4.22 -19.42
N PHE A 223 -6.48 -4.54 -18.74
CA PHE A 223 -6.51 -4.78 -17.30
C PHE A 223 -5.80 -3.70 -16.50
N ALA A 224 -6.37 -3.40 -15.32
CA ALA A 224 -5.66 -2.74 -14.24
C ALA A 224 -5.27 -3.76 -13.15
N ILE A 225 -4.25 -3.44 -12.35
CA ILE A 225 -4.02 -4.06 -11.04
C ILE A 225 -4.28 -2.99 -9.99
N GLY A 226 -5.13 -3.35 -9.01
CA GLY A 226 -5.44 -2.52 -7.85
C GLY A 226 -4.37 -2.57 -6.77
N VAL A 227 -4.52 -1.76 -5.71
CA VAL A 227 -3.60 -1.71 -4.57
C VAL A 227 -4.32 -1.52 -3.24
N ASP A 228 -3.67 -1.95 -2.17
CA ASP A 228 -4.05 -1.88 -0.75
C ASP A 228 -5.25 -2.76 -0.41
N THR A 229 -6.41 -2.53 -1.00
CA THR A 229 -7.64 -3.31 -0.79
C THR A 229 -8.04 -4.09 -2.04
N ASP A 230 -9.00 -5.00 -1.90
CA ASP A 230 -9.61 -5.68 -3.05
C ASP A 230 -10.46 -4.68 -3.86
N GLN A 231 -9.92 -4.23 -4.98
CA GLN A 231 -10.56 -3.29 -5.91
C GLN A 231 -11.22 -3.99 -7.10
N ASP A 232 -11.28 -5.32 -7.10
CA ASP A 232 -11.81 -6.13 -8.21
C ASP A 232 -13.25 -5.74 -8.57
N GLY A 233 -14.05 -5.33 -7.57
CA GLY A 233 -15.43 -4.89 -7.72
C GLY A 233 -15.60 -3.50 -8.34
N LEU A 234 -14.56 -2.67 -8.45
CA LEU A 234 -14.65 -1.31 -9.00
C LEU A 234 -14.86 -1.32 -10.53
N ALA A 235 -14.30 -2.32 -11.20
CA ALA A 235 -14.52 -2.56 -12.62
C ALA A 235 -14.51 -4.08 -12.89
N PRO A 236 -15.62 -4.79 -12.60
CA PRO A 236 -15.68 -6.24 -12.72
C PRO A 236 -15.22 -6.74 -14.09
N GLY A 237 -14.19 -7.60 -14.08
CA GLY A 237 -13.60 -8.17 -15.28
C GLY A 237 -12.54 -7.32 -15.97
N PHE A 238 -12.18 -6.15 -15.40
CA PHE A 238 -11.10 -5.26 -15.88
C PHE A 238 -10.05 -4.95 -14.80
N VAL A 239 -10.29 -5.32 -13.55
CA VAL A 239 -9.25 -5.40 -12.53
C VAL A 239 -8.77 -6.83 -12.48
N LEU A 240 -7.53 -7.06 -12.93
CA LEU A 240 -6.93 -8.39 -13.04
C LEU A 240 -6.81 -9.06 -11.67
N THR A 241 -6.29 -8.31 -10.73
CA THR A 241 -6.15 -8.59 -9.30
C THR A 241 -5.84 -7.28 -8.58
N SER A 242 -5.78 -7.30 -7.26
CA SER A 242 -5.29 -6.18 -6.45
C SER A 242 -4.14 -6.64 -5.57
N MET A 243 -3.07 -5.87 -5.48
CA MET A 243 -1.99 -6.12 -4.52
C MET A 243 -2.45 -5.63 -3.15
N ILE A 244 -2.85 -6.57 -2.32
CA ILE A 244 -3.39 -6.33 -0.98
C ILE A 244 -2.27 -5.91 -0.02
N LYS A 245 -2.55 -4.86 0.78
CA LYS A 245 -1.70 -4.40 1.87
C LYS A 245 -2.56 -4.17 3.11
N ARG A 246 -2.45 -5.04 4.08
CA ARG A 246 -3.36 -5.14 5.23
C ARG A 246 -3.14 -4.03 6.28
N THR A 247 -3.31 -2.77 5.86
CA THR A 247 -3.27 -1.61 6.77
C THR A 247 -4.38 -1.65 7.80
N ASP A 248 -5.52 -2.25 7.47
CA ASP A 248 -6.62 -2.52 8.38
C ASP A 248 -6.19 -3.36 9.58
N VAL A 249 -5.53 -4.50 9.31
CA VAL A 249 -5.04 -5.41 10.36
C VAL A 249 -3.94 -4.74 11.19
N ALA A 250 -3.05 -4.00 10.55
CA ALA A 250 -2.00 -3.29 11.26
C ALA A 250 -2.56 -2.27 12.27
N VAL A 251 -3.50 -1.42 11.83
CA VAL A 251 -4.13 -0.41 12.68
C VAL A 251 -4.98 -1.05 13.79
N GLU A 252 -5.76 -2.08 13.46
CA GLU A 252 -6.55 -2.83 14.44
C GLU A 252 -5.66 -3.47 15.52
N THR A 253 -4.53 -4.09 15.13
CA THR A 253 -3.59 -4.71 16.05
C THR A 253 -2.96 -3.68 16.98
N VAL A 254 -2.52 -2.54 16.46
CA VAL A 254 -1.97 -1.43 17.26
C VAL A 254 -2.97 -0.95 18.32
N LEU A 255 -4.25 -0.80 17.96
CA LEU A 255 -5.28 -0.39 18.90
C LEU A 255 -5.50 -1.43 20.00
N LYS A 256 -5.46 -2.71 19.69
CA LYS A 256 -5.57 -3.81 20.66
C LYS A 256 -4.37 -3.83 21.61
N ASP A 257 -3.16 -3.74 21.07
CA ASP A 257 -1.95 -3.72 21.88
C ASP A 257 -1.93 -2.50 22.82
N TYR A 258 -2.38 -1.33 22.34
CA TYR A 258 -2.52 -0.14 23.16
C TYR A 258 -3.55 -0.33 24.28
N ALA A 259 -4.74 -0.84 23.98
CA ALA A 259 -5.79 -1.11 24.96
C ALA A 259 -5.35 -2.12 26.03
N ASP A 260 -4.55 -3.10 25.64
CA ASP A 260 -3.98 -4.12 26.54
C ASP A 260 -2.76 -3.64 27.32
N ASN A 261 -2.34 -2.38 27.21
CA ASN A 261 -1.09 -1.82 27.75
C ASN A 261 0.18 -2.60 27.29
N LYS A 262 0.16 -3.07 26.04
CA LYS A 262 1.25 -3.79 25.36
C LYS A 262 1.83 -3.02 24.18
N PHE A 263 1.72 -1.69 24.20
CA PHE A 263 2.21 -0.85 23.11
C PHE A 263 3.68 -1.19 22.78
N PRO A 264 4.03 -1.49 21.52
CA PRO A 264 5.37 -1.98 21.15
C PRO A 264 6.35 -0.82 20.91
N GLY A 265 6.44 0.12 21.86
CA GLY A 265 7.34 1.27 21.77
C GLY A 265 8.80 0.85 21.56
N GLY A 266 9.49 1.54 20.66
CA GLY A 266 10.86 1.24 20.26
C GLY A 266 10.99 0.06 19.29
N GLN A 267 9.90 -0.59 18.89
CA GLN A 267 9.92 -1.76 18.02
C GLN A 267 9.46 -1.45 16.60
N THR A 268 9.89 -2.30 15.68
CA THR A 268 9.43 -2.32 14.29
C THR A 268 8.74 -3.64 14.02
N VAL A 269 7.48 -3.58 13.58
CA VAL A 269 6.70 -4.74 13.12
C VAL A 269 6.74 -4.76 11.60
N THR A 270 7.04 -5.92 11.00
CA THR A 270 7.09 -6.08 9.55
C THR A 270 6.08 -7.12 9.10
N LEU A 271 5.22 -6.76 8.15
CA LEU A 271 4.15 -7.56 7.61
C LEU A 271 4.41 -7.86 6.12
N GLY A 272 4.75 -9.09 5.81
CA GLY A 272 5.00 -9.59 4.46
C GLY A 272 4.00 -10.68 4.05
N LEU A 273 4.32 -11.45 3.01
CA LEU A 273 3.56 -12.63 2.60
C LEU A 273 3.43 -13.66 3.72
N LYS A 274 4.47 -13.82 4.54
CA LYS A 274 4.49 -14.79 5.65
C LYS A 274 3.48 -14.45 6.75
N GLN A 275 3.16 -13.19 6.95
CA GLN A 275 2.20 -12.69 7.94
C GLN A 275 0.84 -12.37 7.33
N ASP A 276 0.60 -12.74 6.06
CA ASP A 276 -0.56 -12.34 5.29
C ASP A 276 -0.78 -10.81 5.27
N GLY A 277 0.30 -10.05 5.43
CA GLY A 277 0.30 -8.59 5.43
C GLY A 277 0.24 -7.98 4.02
N VAL A 278 0.69 -8.75 3.03
CA VAL A 278 0.59 -8.42 1.59
C VAL A 278 0.23 -9.68 0.80
N GLY A 279 -0.30 -9.49 -0.41
CA GLY A 279 -0.67 -10.62 -1.28
C GLY A 279 -1.42 -10.17 -2.51
N LEU A 280 -2.08 -11.09 -3.20
CA LEU A 280 -2.99 -10.79 -4.30
C LEU A 280 -4.43 -11.04 -3.88
N SER A 281 -5.38 -10.25 -4.42
CA SER A 281 -6.81 -10.48 -4.25
C SER A 281 -7.27 -11.80 -4.88
N PRO A 282 -8.46 -12.29 -4.53
CA PRO A 282 -8.98 -13.57 -5.06
C PRO A 282 -9.23 -13.60 -6.57
N MET A 283 -9.14 -12.48 -7.27
CA MET A 283 -9.45 -12.36 -8.71
C MET A 283 -10.91 -12.74 -9.03
N THR A 284 -11.85 -12.28 -8.22
CA THR A 284 -13.26 -12.71 -8.23
C THR A 284 -13.92 -12.60 -9.60
N TYR A 285 -13.57 -11.60 -10.42
CA TYR A 285 -14.19 -11.35 -11.72
C TYR A 285 -13.29 -11.63 -12.92
N THR A 286 -12.07 -12.14 -12.69
CA THR A 286 -11.07 -12.33 -13.73
C THR A 286 -10.46 -13.72 -13.75
N LYS A 287 -10.57 -14.47 -12.65
CA LYS A 287 -9.95 -15.80 -12.51
C LYS A 287 -10.28 -16.75 -13.66
N ASP A 288 -11.53 -16.75 -14.12
CA ASP A 288 -11.97 -17.62 -15.21
C ASP A 288 -11.45 -17.17 -16.59
N LYS A 289 -10.86 -15.96 -16.68
CA LYS A 289 -10.27 -15.42 -17.91
C LYS A 289 -8.78 -15.70 -18.02
N ILE A 290 -8.16 -16.15 -16.93
CA ILE A 290 -6.73 -16.39 -16.81
C ILE A 290 -6.49 -17.90 -16.88
N PRO A 291 -5.54 -18.38 -17.70
CA PRO A 291 -5.16 -19.79 -17.70
C PRO A 291 -4.81 -20.28 -16.30
N ALA A 292 -5.33 -21.44 -15.91
CA ALA A 292 -5.03 -22.00 -14.59
C ALA A 292 -3.54 -22.28 -14.38
N ALA A 293 -2.80 -22.52 -15.45
CA ALA A 293 -1.34 -22.66 -15.42
C ALA A 293 -0.64 -21.39 -14.96
N ASP A 294 -1.08 -20.21 -15.43
CA ASP A 294 -0.49 -18.93 -15.04
C ASP A 294 -0.73 -18.63 -13.56
N ILE A 295 -1.94 -18.91 -13.07
CA ILE A 295 -2.25 -18.79 -11.64
C ILE A 295 -1.39 -19.74 -10.81
N ALA A 296 -1.22 -20.98 -11.27
CA ALA A 296 -0.39 -21.97 -10.59
C ALA A 296 1.10 -21.56 -10.57
N GLU A 297 1.61 -20.93 -11.64
CA GLU A 297 2.97 -20.41 -11.71
C GLU A 297 3.20 -19.28 -10.69
N VAL A 298 2.25 -18.34 -10.57
CA VAL A 298 2.33 -17.26 -9.57
C VAL A 298 2.27 -17.82 -8.14
N GLU A 299 1.43 -18.84 -7.88
CA GLU A 299 1.37 -19.50 -6.57
C GLU A 299 2.67 -20.27 -6.25
N ASP A 300 3.34 -20.86 -7.24
CA ASP A 300 4.66 -21.47 -7.07
C ASP A 300 5.72 -20.43 -6.74
N MET A 301 5.71 -19.27 -7.43
CA MET A 301 6.59 -18.14 -7.11
C MET A 301 6.35 -17.63 -5.68
N LYS A 302 5.10 -17.54 -5.23
CA LYS A 302 4.77 -17.21 -3.83
C LYS A 302 5.41 -18.20 -2.85
N LYS A 303 5.32 -19.51 -3.10
CA LYS A 303 5.98 -20.53 -2.26
C LYS A 303 7.50 -20.36 -2.24
N LYS A 304 8.11 -20.05 -3.37
CA LYS A 304 9.56 -19.80 -3.49
C LYS A 304 10.01 -18.54 -2.74
N ILE A 305 9.18 -17.49 -2.71
CA ILE A 305 9.44 -16.30 -1.87
C ILE A 305 9.36 -16.70 -0.39
N LEU A 306 8.33 -17.42 0.02
CA LEU A 306 8.13 -17.86 1.41
C LEU A 306 9.24 -18.80 1.90
N SER A 307 9.80 -19.63 1.02
CA SER A 307 10.95 -20.51 1.33
C SER A 307 12.29 -19.78 1.30
N GLY A 308 12.35 -18.56 0.77
CA GLY A 308 13.58 -17.78 0.58
C GLY A 308 14.40 -18.16 -0.67
N GLU A 309 13.88 -19.04 -1.53
CA GLU A 309 14.49 -19.37 -2.83
C GLU A 309 14.47 -18.15 -3.75
N ILE A 310 13.37 -17.42 -3.82
CA ILE A 310 13.28 -16.12 -4.48
C ILE A 310 13.44 -15.03 -3.42
N LYS A 311 14.46 -14.19 -3.59
CA LYS A 311 14.66 -12.98 -2.78
C LYS A 311 14.18 -11.78 -3.57
N VAL A 312 13.10 -11.18 -3.09
CA VAL A 312 12.56 -9.96 -3.71
C VAL A 312 13.33 -8.75 -3.19
N TRP A 313 13.79 -7.92 -4.12
CA TRP A 313 14.60 -6.74 -3.82
C TRP A 313 13.80 -5.69 -3.05
N ASN A 314 14.30 -5.28 -1.90
CA ASN A 314 13.72 -4.20 -1.11
C ASN A 314 14.54 -2.91 -1.30
N ALA A 315 14.01 -1.96 -2.05
CA ALA A 315 14.70 -0.70 -2.36
C ALA A 315 14.96 0.16 -1.10
N VAL A 316 14.18 -0.01 -0.05
CA VAL A 316 14.40 0.72 1.22
C VAL A 316 15.66 0.25 1.91
N ASP A 317 15.93 -1.05 1.92
CA ASP A 317 17.05 -1.64 2.65
C ASP A 317 18.34 -1.70 1.80
N GLN A 318 18.18 -1.89 0.48
CA GLN A 318 19.27 -2.24 -0.44
C GLN A 318 19.59 -1.14 -1.46
N GLY A 319 18.81 -0.03 -1.44
CA GLY A 319 18.88 1.00 -2.49
C GLY A 319 18.30 0.52 -3.83
N TYR A 320 18.47 1.29 -4.88
CA TYR A 320 17.91 0.97 -6.18
C TYR A 320 18.74 -0.06 -6.94
N PRO A 321 18.12 -1.12 -7.48
CA PRO A 321 18.82 -2.06 -8.35
C PRO A 321 19.15 -1.42 -9.71
N ASP A 322 20.16 -2.00 -10.42
CA ASP A 322 20.63 -1.45 -11.70
C ASP A 322 19.54 -1.33 -12.77
N TYR A 323 18.55 -2.21 -12.73
CA TYR A 323 17.44 -2.17 -13.69
C TYR A 323 16.40 -1.08 -13.41
N PHE A 324 16.57 -0.32 -12.34
CA PHE A 324 15.64 0.76 -11.94
C PHE A 324 16.33 2.15 -11.96
N LYS A 325 17.59 2.22 -12.37
CA LYS A 325 18.35 3.48 -12.48
C LYS A 325 18.01 4.27 -13.73
#